data_dcdc07206a7c587454794ba3f65d066c
#
_entry.id   dcdc07206a7c587454794ba3f65d066c
#
_cell.length_a   1.000
_cell.length_b   1.000
_cell.length_c   1.000
_cell.angle_alpha   90.00
_cell.angle_beta   90.00
_cell.angle_gamma   90.00
#
_symmetry.space_group_name_H-M   'P 1'
#
loop_
_entity.id
_entity.type
_entity.pdbx_description
1 polymer ?
#
loop_
_entity_poly.entity_id
_entity_poly.type
_entity_poly.pdbx_seq_one_letter_code
_entity_poly.pdbx_strand_id
1 'polypeptide(L)'
;PRLYRNTLVFLAADKVRLQDLDEALRKYLAWSSIVAEEKELNLDEHQRRQAETQKQAADGAVTARLPETYQWLLVPEQTTPQAPVVWQASRLTGSDALAVRASKKLRSDELLVASLGSTILRKHLDDVPLWRGDHVAVKQLIDDFARYLYLPRVAGPEVLVQAIRDGLALLTWRADTFGYAESWDETAKRFRGLQGGHGVNVTADSAGVLVKPDVASKQLEAETPPPGGPGPSPNPGGGDPDPRPGPGGTPPAPPAAQQLRRFHGSVRVDSTRVGRDAGRIADEVIAHLAGQMDAEVTVTIEIEARLPNGATDQLVRTVTENSRTLKFDSHGFETE
;
A
#
# COMPACT_ATOMS: atom_id res chain seq x y z
N PRO A 1 -6.18 -23.27 17.02
CA PRO A 1 -5.29 -22.14 16.77
C PRO A 1 -5.84 -21.30 15.62
N ARG A 2 -5.77 -19.95 15.74
CA ARG A 2 -6.25 -19.06 14.68
C ARG A 2 -5.30 -19.13 13.47
N LEU A 3 -5.87 -19.24 12.28
CA LEU A 3 -5.12 -19.42 11.04
C LEU A 3 -4.43 -18.10 10.61
N TYR A 4 -5.19 -17.01 10.54
CA TYR A 4 -4.74 -15.70 10.07
C TYR A 4 -4.24 -14.83 11.22
N ARG A 5 -3.05 -15.15 11.73
CA ARG A 5 -2.48 -14.50 12.92
C ARG A 5 -1.99 -13.09 12.64
N ASN A 6 -1.53 -12.82 11.44
CA ASN A 6 -0.99 -11.51 11.06
C ASN A 6 -2.08 -10.42 10.85
N THR A 7 -3.36 -10.82 10.84
CA THR A 7 -4.48 -9.86 10.81
C THR A 7 -4.95 -9.43 12.20
N LEU A 8 -4.32 -9.94 13.27
CA LEU A 8 -4.77 -9.72 14.63
C LEU A 8 -3.87 -8.76 15.38
N VAL A 9 -4.50 -7.82 16.06
CA VAL A 9 -3.93 -6.99 17.09
C VAL A 9 -4.87 -7.01 18.30
N PHE A 10 -4.37 -6.68 19.48
CA PHE A 10 -5.14 -6.81 20.71
C PHE A 10 -5.15 -5.50 21.47
N LEU A 11 -6.29 -5.17 22.05
CA LEU A 11 -6.41 -4.09 23.01
C LEU A 11 -6.41 -4.71 24.41
N ALA A 12 -5.55 -4.18 25.30
CA ALA A 12 -5.49 -4.60 26.68
C ALA A 12 -5.84 -3.45 27.62
N ALA A 13 -6.49 -3.82 28.72
CA ALA A 13 -6.86 -2.88 29.76
C ALA A 13 -5.66 -2.52 30.63
N ASP A 14 -5.58 -1.25 31.03
CA ASP A 14 -4.72 -0.83 32.12
C ASP A 14 -5.28 -1.37 33.45
N LYS A 15 -4.44 -1.97 34.28
CA LYS A 15 -4.85 -2.66 35.49
C LYS A 15 -5.57 -1.74 36.50
N VAL A 16 -5.06 -0.51 36.67
CA VAL A 16 -5.67 0.46 37.60
C VAL A 16 -7.00 0.97 37.05
N ARG A 17 -7.01 1.35 35.77
CA ARG A 17 -8.22 1.82 35.08
C ARG A 17 -9.31 0.76 34.99
N LEU A 18 -8.95 -0.52 34.95
CA LEU A 18 -9.91 -1.63 34.96
C LEU A 18 -10.69 -1.70 36.29
N GLN A 19 -10.04 -1.38 37.40
CA GLN A 19 -10.74 -1.32 38.73
C GLN A 19 -11.74 -0.17 38.77
N ASP A 20 -11.36 1.00 38.21
CA ASP A 20 -12.29 2.14 38.15
C ASP A 20 -13.49 1.88 37.24
N LEU A 21 -13.27 1.14 36.13
CA LEU A 21 -14.34 0.72 35.23
C LEU A 21 -15.27 -0.30 35.88
N ASP A 22 -14.72 -1.28 36.61
CA ASP A 22 -15.47 -2.28 37.33
C ASP A 22 -16.40 -1.63 38.38
N GLU A 23 -15.91 -0.64 39.14
CA GLU A 23 -16.74 0.12 40.10
C GLU A 23 -17.89 0.88 39.39
N ALA A 24 -17.59 1.55 38.25
CA ALA A 24 -18.60 2.25 37.46
C ALA A 24 -19.66 1.27 36.92
N LEU A 25 -19.22 0.11 36.43
CA LEU A 25 -20.11 -0.92 35.91
C LEU A 25 -21.03 -1.50 37.01
N ARG A 26 -20.49 -1.76 38.18
CA ARG A 26 -21.28 -2.22 39.34
C ARG A 26 -22.37 -1.21 39.72
N LYS A 27 -22.05 0.09 39.75
CA LYS A 27 -23.03 1.16 39.99
C LYS A 27 -24.12 1.18 38.91
N TYR A 28 -23.72 1.07 37.63
CA TYR A 28 -24.69 0.99 36.54
C TYR A 28 -25.61 -0.23 36.65
N LEU A 29 -25.07 -1.41 36.94
CA LEU A 29 -25.83 -2.64 37.07
C LEU A 29 -26.79 -2.56 38.27
N ALA A 30 -26.36 -2.02 39.42
CA ALA A 30 -27.20 -1.83 40.58
C ALA A 30 -28.41 -0.92 40.30
N TRP A 31 -28.18 0.25 39.68
CA TRP A 31 -29.26 1.14 39.28
C TRP A 31 -30.15 0.57 38.18
N SER A 32 -29.58 -0.22 37.24
CA SER A 32 -30.34 -0.95 36.24
C SER A 32 -31.30 -1.99 36.87
N SER A 33 -30.85 -2.72 37.89
CA SER A 33 -31.69 -3.68 38.63
C SER A 33 -32.82 -2.97 39.37
N ILE A 34 -32.53 -1.88 40.10
CA ILE A 34 -33.54 -1.08 40.80
C ILE A 34 -34.62 -0.55 39.83
N VAL A 35 -34.23 -0.06 38.65
CA VAL A 35 -35.18 0.39 37.62
C VAL A 35 -36.00 -0.77 37.05
N ALA A 36 -35.38 -1.93 36.83
CA ALA A 36 -36.09 -3.12 36.32
C ALA A 36 -37.10 -3.69 37.30
N GLU A 37 -36.80 -3.60 38.60
CA GLU A 37 -37.60 -4.14 39.69
C GLU A 37 -38.51 -3.07 40.35
N GLU A 38 -38.79 -1.95 39.68
CA GLU A 38 -39.53 -0.80 40.22
C GLU A 38 -40.86 -1.17 40.89
N LYS A 39 -41.58 -2.15 40.32
CA LYS A 39 -42.87 -2.62 40.83
C LYS A 39 -42.74 -3.49 42.09
N GLU A 40 -41.72 -4.37 42.10
CA GLU A 40 -41.44 -5.27 43.23
C GLU A 40 -40.96 -4.48 44.45
N LEU A 41 -40.17 -3.42 44.19
CA LEU A 41 -39.65 -2.51 45.20
C LEU A 41 -40.65 -1.44 45.63
N ASN A 42 -41.86 -1.38 45.02
CA ASN A 42 -42.89 -0.38 45.28
C ASN A 42 -42.35 1.07 45.23
N LEU A 43 -41.54 1.40 44.26
CA LEU A 43 -40.97 2.73 44.12
C LEU A 43 -42.06 3.76 43.76
N ASP A 44 -42.03 4.88 44.49
CA ASP A 44 -42.88 6.01 44.15
C ASP A 44 -42.32 6.75 42.90
N GLU A 45 -43.11 7.68 42.37
CA GLU A 45 -42.76 8.44 41.14
C GLU A 45 -41.47 9.23 41.27
N HIS A 46 -41.17 9.76 42.47
CA HIS A 46 -39.94 10.51 42.70
C HIS A 46 -38.73 9.57 42.77
N GLN A 47 -38.85 8.46 43.46
CA GLN A 47 -37.83 7.43 43.60
C GLN A 47 -37.51 6.80 42.25
N ARG A 48 -38.50 6.55 41.38
CA ARG A 48 -38.31 6.03 40.04
C ARG A 48 -37.50 7.00 39.18
N ARG A 49 -37.88 8.28 39.10
CA ARG A 49 -37.13 9.29 38.38
C ARG A 49 -35.70 9.45 38.91
N GLN A 50 -35.50 9.37 40.20
CA GLN A 50 -34.17 9.40 40.80
C GLN A 50 -33.36 8.18 40.38
N ALA A 51 -33.91 6.96 40.37
CA ALA A 51 -33.25 5.76 39.96
C ALA A 51 -32.83 5.82 38.46
N GLU A 52 -33.73 6.30 37.58
CA GLU A 52 -33.39 6.52 36.14
C GLU A 52 -32.29 7.54 35.95
N THR A 53 -32.31 8.65 36.68
CA THR A 53 -31.28 9.68 36.65
C THR A 53 -29.93 9.11 37.07
N GLN A 54 -29.88 8.34 38.12
CA GLN A 54 -28.66 7.69 38.63
C GLN A 54 -28.14 6.61 37.65
N LYS A 55 -29.06 5.84 37.04
CA LYS A 55 -28.70 4.87 36.01
C LYS A 55 -28.04 5.57 34.79
N GLN A 56 -28.65 6.66 34.30
CA GLN A 56 -28.09 7.42 33.19
C GLN A 56 -26.72 8.02 33.53
N ALA A 57 -26.56 8.57 34.75
CA ALA A 57 -25.26 9.09 35.19
C ALA A 57 -24.21 7.99 35.29
N ALA A 58 -24.57 6.80 35.77
CA ALA A 58 -23.68 5.65 35.84
C ALA A 58 -23.33 5.11 34.47
N ASP A 59 -24.27 5.07 33.50
CA ASP A 59 -24.03 4.69 32.11
C ASP A 59 -23.04 5.65 31.41
N GLY A 60 -23.24 6.95 31.60
CA GLY A 60 -22.31 7.96 31.15
C GLY A 60 -20.91 7.77 31.71
N ALA A 61 -20.76 7.42 32.97
CA ALA A 61 -19.49 7.13 33.61
C ALA A 61 -18.81 5.88 33.03
N VAL A 62 -19.55 4.80 32.75
CA VAL A 62 -19.01 3.61 32.06
C VAL A 62 -18.54 3.95 30.67
N THR A 63 -19.35 4.65 29.90
CA THR A 63 -19.04 5.07 28.52
C THR A 63 -17.77 5.93 28.45
N ALA A 64 -17.58 6.86 29.38
CA ALA A 64 -16.40 7.70 29.45
C ALA A 64 -15.12 6.92 29.84
N ARG A 65 -15.24 5.97 30.80
CA ARG A 65 -14.10 5.20 31.30
C ARG A 65 -13.64 4.08 30.35
N LEU A 66 -14.53 3.54 29.55
CA LEU A 66 -14.21 2.42 28.65
C LEU A 66 -13.02 2.71 27.72
N PRO A 67 -12.97 3.80 26.95
CA PRO A 67 -11.84 4.12 26.08
C PRO A 67 -10.56 4.48 26.86
N GLU A 68 -10.67 4.94 28.10
CA GLU A 68 -9.53 5.21 28.97
C GLU A 68 -8.93 3.94 29.58
N THR A 69 -9.75 2.91 29.75
CA THR A 69 -9.33 1.62 30.31
C THR A 69 -8.54 0.82 29.28
N TYR A 70 -9.04 0.71 28.05
CA TYR A 70 -8.38 -0.03 26.96
C TYR A 70 -7.40 0.85 26.21
N GLN A 71 -6.27 1.14 26.84
CA GLN A 71 -5.26 2.05 26.30
C GLN A 71 -3.97 1.36 25.84
N TRP A 72 -3.85 0.05 25.98
CA TRP A 72 -2.69 -0.69 25.51
C TRP A 72 -3.00 -1.43 24.22
N LEU A 73 -2.18 -1.20 23.19
CA LEU A 73 -2.18 -1.92 21.92
C LEU A 73 -1.07 -2.96 21.98
N LEU A 74 -1.43 -4.23 21.83
CA LEU A 74 -0.51 -5.35 21.80
C LEU A 74 -0.47 -5.92 20.39
N VAL A 75 0.72 -5.97 19.80
CA VAL A 75 0.95 -6.42 18.43
C VAL A 75 1.92 -7.59 18.46
N PRO A 76 1.51 -8.78 17.98
CA PRO A 76 2.44 -9.90 17.83
C PRO A 76 3.31 -9.69 16.59
N GLU A 77 4.61 -9.90 16.74
CA GLU A 77 5.61 -9.81 15.69
C GLU A 77 6.54 -11.01 15.72
N GLN A 78 7.13 -11.32 14.57
CA GLN A 78 8.12 -12.36 14.40
C GLN A 78 9.13 -11.88 13.36
N THR A 79 10.41 -11.93 13.64
CA THR A 79 11.45 -11.41 12.74
C THR A 79 11.78 -12.38 11.62
N THR A 80 11.74 -13.68 11.89
CA THR A 80 11.98 -14.76 10.92
C THR A 80 11.03 -15.92 11.17
N PRO A 81 10.84 -16.85 10.22
CA PRO A 81 9.94 -18.00 10.40
C PRO A 81 10.24 -18.85 11.64
N GLN A 82 11.50 -18.90 12.10
CA GLN A 82 11.97 -19.69 13.25
C GLN A 82 12.09 -18.89 14.55
N ALA A 83 11.99 -17.56 14.48
CA ALA A 83 12.12 -16.71 15.67
C ALA A 83 10.90 -16.88 16.59
N PRO A 84 11.06 -16.67 17.90
CA PRO A 84 9.94 -16.62 18.82
C PRO A 84 9.02 -15.42 18.49
N VAL A 85 7.72 -15.56 18.80
CA VAL A 85 6.78 -14.44 18.72
C VAL A 85 7.08 -13.46 19.86
N VAL A 86 7.31 -12.21 19.50
CA VAL A 86 7.52 -11.10 20.43
C VAL A 86 6.26 -10.23 20.43
N TRP A 87 5.94 -9.65 21.58
CA TRP A 87 4.79 -8.76 21.72
C TRP A 87 5.28 -7.32 21.87
N GLN A 88 4.94 -6.49 20.90
CA GLN A 88 5.12 -5.06 21.03
C GLN A 88 3.91 -4.46 21.75
N ALA A 89 4.17 -3.69 22.82
CA ALA A 89 3.13 -3.00 23.60
C ALA A 89 3.29 -1.50 23.42
N SER A 90 2.26 -0.84 22.90
CA SER A 90 2.21 0.61 22.67
C SER A 90 1.01 1.21 23.37
N ARG A 91 1.19 2.38 23.99
CA ARG A 91 0.10 3.11 24.64
C ARG A 91 -0.66 3.95 23.61
N LEU A 92 -1.99 3.81 23.61
CA LEU A 92 -2.90 4.61 22.81
C LEU A 92 -3.20 5.95 23.51
N THR A 93 -3.05 7.05 22.77
CA THR A 93 -3.35 8.41 23.21
C THR A 93 -4.47 9.02 22.37
N GLY A 94 -5.06 10.11 22.85
CA GLY A 94 -6.12 10.85 22.16
C GLY A 94 -7.53 10.44 22.58
N SER A 95 -8.53 11.15 22.08
CA SER A 95 -9.95 11.03 22.41
C SER A 95 -10.78 10.34 21.33
N ASP A 96 -10.20 9.99 20.18
CA ASP A 96 -10.90 9.27 19.12
C ASP A 96 -11.37 7.88 19.58
N ALA A 97 -12.29 7.28 18.83
CA ALA A 97 -12.72 5.89 19.05
C ALA A 97 -11.52 4.92 19.08
N LEU A 98 -11.59 3.88 19.90
CA LEU A 98 -10.48 2.92 20.12
C LEU A 98 -9.89 2.36 18.81
N ALA A 99 -10.75 1.97 17.86
CA ALA A 99 -10.31 1.43 16.57
C ALA A 99 -9.53 2.47 15.74
N VAL A 100 -9.95 3.74 15.79
CA VAL A 100 -9.27 4.84 15.09
C VAL A 100 -7.90 5.10 15.71
N ARG A 101 -7.82 5.17 17.05
CA ARG A 101 -6.53 5.35 17.76
C ARG A 101 -5.58 4.20 17.47
N ALA A 102 -6.08 2.97 17.53
CA ALA A 102 -5.28 1.77 17.22
C ALA A 102 -4.75 1.81 15.78
N SER A 103 -5.60 2.11 14.79
CA SER A 103 -5.21 2.19 13.38
C SER A 103 -4.19 3.31 13.12
N LYS A 104 -4.38 4.48 13.74
CA LYS A 104 -3.41 5.59 13.65
C LYS A 104 -2.06 5.17 14.25
N LYS A 105 -2.06 4.55 15.43
CA LYS A 105 -0.85 4.09 16.11
C LYS A 105 -0.11 3.02 15.30
N LEU A 106 -0.82 2.00 14.80
CA LEU A 106 -0.25 0.96 13.96
C LEU A 106 0.43 1.52 12.71
N ARG A 107 -0.18 2.51 12.05
CA ARG A 107 0.42 3.16 10.87
C ARG A 107 1.63 4.02 11.23
N SER A 108 1.53 4.78 12.33
CA SER A 108 2.63 5.61 12.83
C SER A 108 3.87 4.79 13.22
N ASP A 109 3.66 3.61 13.79
CA ASP A 109 4.71 2.70 14.22
C ASP A 109 5.16 1.72 13.11
N GLU A 110 4.65 1.88 11.87
CA GLU A 110 4.93 1.02 10.71
C GLU A 110 4.50 -0.45 10.89
N LEU A 111 3.63 -0.72 11.87
CA LEU A 111 3.09 -2.04 12.17
C LEU A 111 1.88 -2.42 11.29
N LEU A 112 1.39 -1.47 10.49
CA LEU A 112 0.31 -1.65 9.52
C LEU A 112 0.65 -0.91 8.24
N VAL A 113 0.92 -1.66 7.19
CA VAL A 113 1.32 -1.17 5.87
C VAL A 113 0.07 -0.88 5.04
N ALA A 114 -0.13 0.38 4.65
CA ALA A 114 -1.24 0.82 3.81
C ALA A 114 -0.90 0.85 2.30
N SER A 115 0.39 0.85 1.95
CA SER A 115 0.88 0.71 0.58
C SER A 115 2.18 -0.08 0.59
N LEU A 116 2.39 -0.94 -0.39
CA LEU A 116 3.58 -1.77 -0.53
C LEU A 116 4.17 -1.57 -1.92
N GLY A 117 5.46 -1.29 -2.00
CA GLY A 117 6.15 -1.20 -3.29
C GLY A 117 6.31 -2.59 -3.94
N SER A 118 6.21 -2.67 -5.26
CA SER A 118 6.34 -3.91 -6.01
C SER A 118 7.71 -4.58 -5.86
N THR A 119 8.78 -3.79 -5.80
CA THR A 119 10.15 -4.26 -5.55
C THR A 119 10.32 -4.80 -4.13
N ILE A 120 9.66 -4.19 -3.15
CA ILE A 120 9.64 -4.68 -1.77
C ILE A 120 8.85 -5.99 -1.68
N LEU A 121 7.71 -6.10 -2.40
CA LEU A 121 6.96 -7.34 -2.51
C LEU A 121 7.85 -8.45 -3.12
N ARG A 122 8.56 -8.14 -4.20
CA ARG A 122 9.52 -9.06 -4.82
C ARG A 122 10.60 -9.51 -3.83
N LYS A 123 11.17 -8.60 -3.06
CA LYS A 123 12.15 -8.94 -2.02
C LYS A 123 11.57 -9.91 -1.00
N HIS A 124 10.34 -9.72 -0.53
CA HIS A 124 9.70 -10.66 0.38
C HIS A 124 9.46 -12.04 -0.25
N LEU A 125 9.15 -12.09 -1.55
CA LEU A 125 9.00 -13.37 -2.27
C LEU A 125 10.32 -14.15 -2.35
N ASP A 126 11.45 -13.45 -2.44
CA ASP A 126 12.78 -14.06 -2.55
C ASP A 126 13.39 -14.40 -1.19
N ASP A 127 13.33 -13.49 -0.21
CA ASP A 127 13.95 -13.66 1.11
C ASP A 127 13.23 -14.71 1.98
N VAL A 128 11.93 -14.88 1.75
CA VAL A 128 11.10 -15.86 2.45
C VAL A 128 10.65 -16.90 1.43
N PRO A 129 10.54 -18.21 1.76
CA PRO A 129 10.15 -19.23 0.79
C PRO A 129 8.66 -19.13 0.40
N LEU A 130 8.26 -17.97 -0.14
CA LEU A 130 6.88 -17.74 -0.62
C LEU A 130 6.68 -18.29 -2.04
N TRP A 131 7.74 -18.40 -2.84
CA TRP A 131 7.69 -19.11 -4.10
C TRP A 131 7.41 -20.60 -3.88
N ARG A 132 6.51 -21.17 -4.65
CA ARG A 132 6.20 -22.61 -4.67
C ARG A 132 6.83 -23.24 -5.92
N GLY A 133 8.16 -23.38 -5.91
CA GLY A 133 8.94 -23.64 -7.10
C GLY A 133 9.16 -22.36 -7.91
N ASP A 134 8.64 -22.31 -9.13
CA ASP A 134 8.86 -21.19 -10.05
C ASP A 134 7.72 -20.14 -10.07
N HIS A 135 6.66 -20.38 -9.30
CA HIS A 135 5.50 -19.51 -9.25
C HIS A 135 4.81 -19.54 -7.87
N VAL A 136 3.90 -18.58 -7.65
CA VAL A 136 2.99 -18.55 -6.50
C VAL A 136 1.62 -18.03 -6.94
N ALA A 137 0.54 -18.67 -6.49
CA ALA A 137 -0.81 -18.18 -6.77
C ALA A 137 -1.08 -16.87 -6.01
N VAL A 138 -1.78 -15.93 -6.64
CA VAL A 138 -2.13 -14.62 -6.02
C VAL A 138 -2.90 -14.83 -4.71
N LYS A 139 -3.91 -15.73 -4.71
CA LYS A 139 -4.66 -16.09 -3.51
C LYS A 139 -3.78 -16.64 -2.38
N GLN A 140 -2.84 -17.52 -2.72
CA GLN A 140 -1.92 -18.11 -1.76
C GLN A 140 -1.01 -17.04 -1.14
N LEU A 141 -0.54 -16.10 -1.94
CA LEU A 141 0.27 -14.98 -1.46
C LEU A 141 -0.50 -14.09 -0.48
N ILE A 142 -1.76 -13.76 -0.79
CA ILE A 142 -2.65 -13.02 0.11
C ILE A 142 -2.86 -13.77 1.42
N ASP A 143 -3.11 -15.09 1.36
CA ASP A 143 -3.24 -15.94 2.54
C ASP A 143 -1.96 -15.98 3.37
N ASP A 144 -0.80 -16.07 2.73
CA ASP A 144 0.50 -16.11 3.40
C ASP A 144 0.75 -14.80 4.19
N PHE A 145 0.46 -13.63 3.60
CA PHE A 145 0.56 -12.35 4.29
C PHE A 145 -0.43 -12.20 5.46
N ALA A 146 -1.61 -12.75 5.35
CA ALA A 146 -2.58 -12.75 6.44
C ALA A 146 -2.20 -13.73 7.57
N ARG A 147 -1.46 -14.80 7.26
CA ARG A 147 -1.14 -15.91 8.15
C ARG A 147 0.15 -15.70 8.93
N TYR A 148 1.22 -15.25 8.29
CA TYR A 148 2.57 -15.28 8.83
C TYR A 148 2.99 -13.95 9.45
N LEU A 149 3.36 -13.97 10.75
CA LEU A 149 3.75 -12.81 11.54
C LEU A 149 5.09 -12.19 11.12
N TYR A 150 5.92 -12.93 10.40
CA TYR A 150 7.21 -12.44 9.88
C TYR A 150 7.07 -11.70 8.54
N LEU A 151 5.86 -11.62 7.99
CA LEU A 151 5.55 -10.78 6.84
C LEU A 151 4.93 -9.46 7.28
N PRO A 152 5.08 -8.38 6.48
CA PRO A 152 4.42 -7.12 6.78
C PRO A 152 2.91 -7.28 6.95
N ARG A 153 2.35 -6.70 7.99
CA ARG A 153 0.91 -6.65 8.19
C ARG A 153 0.32 -5.60 7.28
N VAL A 154 -0.38 -6.02 6.25
CA VAL A 154 -1.04 -5.14 5.29
C VAL A 154 -2.44 -4.74 5.75
N ALA A 155 -2.89 -3.55 5.38
CA ALA A 155 -4.21 -3.03 5.76
C ALA A 155 -5.38 -3.82 5.14
N GLY A 156 -5.11 -4.50 4.03
CA GLY A 156 -6.07 -5.37 3.34
C GLY A 156 -5.44 -6.01 2.12
N PRO A 157 -6.12 -6.96 1.48
CA PRO A 157 -5.62 -7.66 0.29
C PRO A 157 -5.34 -6.72 -0.88
N GLU A 158 -6.06 -5.60 -0.98
CA GLU A 158 -5.87 -4.61 -2.05
C GLU A 158 -4.48 -3.96 -2.05
N VAL A 159 -3.80 -3.91 -0.89
CA VAL A 159 -2.41 -3.42 -0.80
C VAL A 159 -1.47 -4.32 -1.60
N LEU A 160 -1.65 -5.64 -1.50
CA LEU A 160 -0.87 -6.62 -2.27
C LEU A 160 -1.25 -6.61 -3.74
N VAL A 161 -2.55 -6.56 -4.03
CA VAL A 161 -3.08 -6.50 -5.39
C VAL A 161 -2.53 -5.29 -6.14
N GLN A 162 -2.49 -4.12 -5.48
CA GLN A 162 -1.93 -2.91 -6.07
C GLN A 162 -0.42 -3.06 -6.31
N ALA A 163 0.33 -3.58 -5.34
CA ALA A 163 1.76 -3.86 -5.51
C ALA A 163 2.04 -4.83 -6.67
N ILE A 164 1.16 -5.83 -6.87
CA ILE A 164 1.26 -6.76 -8.00
C ILE A 164 1.00 -6.03 -9.32
N ARG A 165 -0.08 -5.25 -9.42
CA ARG A 165 -0.41 -4.47 -10.63
C ARG A 165 0.73 -3.52 -11.01
N ASP A 166 1.27 -2.79 -10.03
CA ASP A 166 2.37 -1.85 -10.23
C ASP A 166 3.63 -2.60 -10.72
N GLY A 167 3.93 -3.76 -10.14
CA GLY A 167 5.07 -4.58 -10.53
C GLY A 167 4.98 -5.16 -11.93
N LEU A 168 3.78 -5.55 -12.35
CA LEU A 168 3.53 -6.08 -13.69
C LEU A 168 3.63 -5.01 -14.78
N ALA A 169 3.30 -3.76 -14.44
CA ALA A 169 3.35 -2.63 -15.36
C ALA A 169 4.78 -2.10 -15.60
N LEU A 170 5.76 -2.48 -14.77
CA LEU A 170 7.13 -2.02 -14.89
C LEU A 170 7.80 -2.57 -16.16
N LEU A 171 8.41 -1.72 -16.96
CA LEU A 171 9.21 -2.14 -18.10
C LEU A 171 10.44 -2.95 -17.69
N THR A 172 10.96 -2.69 -16.49
CA THR A 172 12.10 -3.38 -15.87
C THR A 172 11.70 -4.64 -15.09
N TRP A 173 10.49 -5.15 -15.27
CA TRP A 173 9.93 -6.28 -14.52
C TRP A 173 10.85 -7.52 -14.47
N ARG A 174 11.63 -7.75 -15.53
CA ARG A 174 12.59 -8.86 -15.61
C ARG A 174 13.67 -8.80 -14.54
N ALA A 175 14.11 -7.59 -14.18
CA ALA A 175 15.11 -7.37 -13.15
C ALA A 175 14.48 -7.13 -11.78
N ASP A 176 13.39 -6.35 -11.72
CA ASP A 176 12.94 -5.73 -10.48
C ASP A 176 11.71 -6.40 -9.85
N THR A 177 10.88 -7.10 -10.65
CA THR A 177 9.64 -7.67 -10.14
C THR A 177 9.38 -9.11 -10.62
N PHE A 178 8.29 -9.40 -11.28
CA PHE A 178 7.83 -10.75 -11.64
C PHE A 178 6.97 -10.71 -12.90
N GLY A 179 6.76 -11.89 -13.51
CA GLY A 179 5.73 -12.10 -14.52
C GLY A 179 4.40 -12.54 -13.88
N TYR A 180 3.34 -12.56 -14.67
CA TYR A 180 2.02 -13.06 -14.32
C TYR A 180 1.55 -14.04 -15.38
N ALA A 181 0.89 -15.12 -14.95
CA ALA A 181 0.21 -16.04 -15.85
C ALA A 181 -1.18 -16.37 -15.32
N GLU A 182 -2.09 -16.69 -16.23
CA GLU A 182 -3.45 -17.12 -15.87
C GLU A 182 -3.44 -18.47 -15.15
N SER A 183 -2.54 -19.38 -15.55
CA SER A 183 -2.38 -20.70 -14.93
C SER A 183 -1.07 -21.38 -15.32
N TRP A 184 -0.70 -22.39 -14.52
CA TRP A 184 0.35 -23.35 -14.84
C TRP A 184 -0.25 -24.59 -15.49
N ASP A 185 0.26 -25.02 -16.63
CA ASP A 185 -0.13 -26.26 -17.30
C ASP A 185 0.87 -27.37 -16.97
N GLU A 186 0.43 -28.31 -16.13
CA GLU A 186 1.26 -29.46 -15.69
C GLU A 186 1.63 -30.40 -16.83
N THR A 187 0.77 -30.54 -17.85
CA THR A 187 0.99 -31.44 -18.98
C THR A 187 1.98 -30.85 -19.97
N ALA A 188 1.77 -29.57 -20.33
CA ALA A 188 2.61 -28.86 -21.27
C ALA A 188 3.89 -28.27 -20.63
N LYS A 189 4.01 -28.33 -19.29
CA LYS A 189 5.10 -27.75 -18.50
C LYS A 189 5.37 -26.27 -18.87
N ARG A 190 4.31 -25.50 -19.04
CA ARG A 190 4.38 -24.07 -19.39
C ARG A 190 3.29 -23.25 -18.72
N PHE A 191 3.52 -21.96 -18.64
CA PHE A 191 2.55 -20.97 -18.15
C PHE A 191 1.61 -20.56 -19.30
N ARG A 192 0.30 -20.53 -19.05
CA ARG A 192 -0.71 -20.04 -19.98
C ARG A 192 -1.00 -18.57 -19.71
N GLY A 193 -1.13 -17.77 -20.77
CA GLY A 193 -1.40 -16.33 -20.66
C GLY A 193 -0.28 -15.58 -19.94
N LEU A 194 0.98 -16.03 -20.14
CA LEU A 194 2.15 -15.41 -19.51
C LEU A 194 2.37 -13.98 -20.02
N GLN A 195 2.49 -13.04 -19.11
CA GLN A 195 2.65 -11.61 -19.39
C GLN A 195 3.67 -10.97 -18.43
N GLY A 196 4.31 -9.90 -18.87
CA GLY A 196 5.20 -9.07 -18.06
C GLY A 196 5.52 -7.76 -18.77
N GLY A 197 5.69 -6.67 -18.02
CA GLY A 197 5.92 -5.33 -18.59
C GLY A 197 4.65 -4.67 -19.14
N HIS A 198 3.48 -5.16 -18.78
CA HIS A 198 2.18 -4.62 -19.20
C HIS A 198 1.22 -4.59 -18.01
N GLY A 199 0.28 -3.65 -18.03
CA GLY A 199 -0.79 -3.56 -17.04
C GLY A 199 -1.74 -4.76 -17.16
N VAL A 200 -1.82 -5.58 -16.11
CA VAL A 200 -2.74 -6.73 -16.01
C VAL A 200 -3.79 -6.43 -14.94
N ASN A 201 -5.06 -6.72 -15.23
CA ASN A 201 -6.11 -6.56 -14.24
C ASN A 201 -6.13 -7.76 -13.28
N VAL A 202 -5.41 -7.62 -12.16
CA VAL A 202 -5.39 -8.60 -11.07
C VAL A 202 -6.32 -8.15 -9.96
N THR A 203 -7.07 -9.06 -9.38
CA THR A 203 -7.93 -8.85 -8.20
C THR A 203 -7.55 -9.83 -7.10
N ALA A 204 -8.05 -9.61 -5.88
CA ALA A 204 -7.82 -10.53 -4.77
C ALA A 204 -8.34 -11.95 -5.02
N ASP A 205 -9.36 -12.07 -5.89
CA ASP A 205 -9.97 -13.36 -6.27
C ASP A 205 -9.38 -13.99 -7.54
N SER A 206 -8.39 -13.33 -8.16
CA SER A 206 -7.75 -13.86 -9.37
C SER A 206 -7.15 -15.24 -9.13
N ALA A 207 -7.42 -16.16 -10.03
CA ALA A 207 -6.86 -17.52 -10.01
C ALA A 207 -5.41 -17.58 -10.53
N GLY A 208 -4.90 -16.48 -11.08
CA GLY A 208 -3.59 -16.39 -11.70
C GLY A 208 -2.42 -16.56 -10.72
N VAL A 209 -1.25 -16.68 -11.30
CA VAL A 209 0.00 -16.95 -10.60
C VAL A 209 1.04 -15.88 -10.93
N LEU A 210 1.83 -15.48 -9.94
CA LEU A 210 3.07 -14.73 -10.17
C LEU A 210 4.16 -15.74 -10.55
N VAL A 211 4.99 -15.37 -11.51
CA VAL A 211 6.04 -16.22 -12.05
C VAL A 211 7.40 -15.54 -11.84
N LYS A 212 8.41 -16.31 -11.46
CA LYS A 212 9.77 -15.80 -11.34
C LYS A 212 10.22 -15.18 -12.66
N PRO A 213 10.88 -14.01 -12.65
CA PRO A 213 11.17 -13.27 -13.87
C PRO A 213 12.12 -14.00 -14.81
N ASP A 214 13.07 -14.76 -14.30
CA ASP A 214 13.98 -15.59 -15.10
C ASP A 214 13.25 -16.70 -15.85
N VAL A 215 12.28 -17.34 -15.23
CA VAL A 215 11.44 -18.39 -15.83
C VAL A 215 10.48 -17.78 -16.85
N ALA A 216 9.82 -16.69 -16.49
CA ALA A 216 8.90 -15.97 -17.35
C ALA A 216 9.60 -15.44 -18.60
N SER A 217 10.80 -14.86 -18.46
CA SER A 217 11.59 -14.33 -19.58
C SER A 217 11.99 -15.44 -20.55
N LYS A 218 12.46 -16.58 -20.04
CA LYS A 218 12.84 -17.74 -20.89
C LYS A 218 11.66 -18.25 -21.71
N GLN A 219 10.48 -18.38 -21.11
CA GLN A 219 9.30 -18.83 -21.83
C GLN A 219 8.86 -17.81 -22.87
N LEU A 220 8.79 -16.52 -22.54
CA LEU A 220 8.42 -15.45 -23.50
C LEU A 220 9.40 -15.34 -24.66
N GLU A 221 10.68 -15.52 -24.42
CA GLU A 221 11.71 -15.53 -25.46
C GLU A 221 11.55 -16.76 -26.39
N ALA A 222 11.25 -17.93 -25.84
CA ALA A 222 11.01 -19.13 -26.62
C ALA A 222 9.71 -19.08 -27.45
N GLU A 223 8.70 -18.35 -26.98
CA GLU A 223 7.41 -18.18 -27.67
C GLU A 223 7.42 -17.01 -28.68
N THR A 224 8.42 -16.10 -28.62
CA THR A 224 8.58 -15.03 -29.59
C THR A 224 9.23 -15.61 -30.86
N PRO A 225 8.55 -15.61 -32.03
CA PRO A 225 9.18 -16.10 -33.26
C PRO A 225 10.42 -15.26 -33.54
N PRO A 226 11.52 -15.86 -34.05
CA PRO A 226 12.67 -15.10 -34.49
C PRO A 226 12.18 -14.05 -35.50
N PRO A 227 12.71 -12.83 -35.49
CA PRO A 227 12.35 -11.80 -36.46
C PRO A 227 12.51 -12.40 -37.86
N GLY A 228 11.40 -12.52 -38.58
CA GLY A 228 11.30 -13.24 -39.85
C GLY A 228 12.34 -12.77 -40.79
N GLY A 229 13.17 -13.70 -41.28
CA GLY A 229 13.96 -13.50 -42.48
C GLY A 229 13.02 -13.11 -43.62
N PRO A 230 13.52 -12.35 -44.63
CA PRO A 230 12.68 -11.89 -45.72
C PRO A 230 12.03 -13.08 -46.42
N GLY A 231 10.69 -13.15 -46.31
CA GLY A 231 9.91 -14.16 -47.02
C GLY A 231 10.11 -14.05 -48.51
N PRO A 232 10.07 -15.16 -49.25
CA PRO A 232 10.23 -15.14 -50.69
C PRO A 232 9.10 -14.33 -51.35
N SER A 233 9.44 -13.23 -51.99
CA SER A 233 8.51 -12.52 -52.86
C SER A 233 8.06 -13.44 -53.99
N PRO A 234 6.78 -13.48 -54.36
CA PRO A 234 6.34 -14.10 -55.61
C PRO A 234 6.77 -13.24 -56.76
N ASN A 235 7.58 -13.82 -57.62
CA ASN A 235 8.01 -13.23 -58.89
C ASN A 235 6.89 -13.39 -59.96
N PRO A 236 6.54 -12.37 -60.72
CA PRO A 236 6.06 -12.56 -62.08
C PRO A 236 6.94 -11.89 -63.09
N GLY A 237 7.66 -12.75 -63.80
CA GLY A 237 7.91 -12.75 -65.25
C GLY A 237 8.54 -11.56 -65.96
N GLY A 238 9.70 -11.82 -66.57
CA GLY A 238 10.01 -11.47 -67.93
C GLY A 238 10.88 -10.22 -68.19
N GLY A 239 12.07 -10.50 -68.78
CA GLY A 239 12.79 -9.54 -69.62
C GLY A 239 14.28 -9.32 -69.31
N ASP A 240 15.11 -10.08 -70.02
CA ASP A 240 16.57 -9.94 -70.27
C ASP A 240 16.90 -8.66 -71.06
N PRO A 241 18.20 -8.35 -71.37
CA PRO A 241 19.45 -8.44 -70.57
C PRO A 241 20.32 -7.14 -70.61
N ASP A 242 21.30 -7.10 -69.81
CA ASP A 242 22.73 -6.84 -70.07
C ASP A 242 23.43 -5.74 -69.23
N PRO A 243 24.72 -5.81 -69.06
CA PRO A 243 25.38 -5.56 -67.79
C PRO A 243 26.25 -4.30 -67.75
N ARG A 244 26.43 -3.68 -66.58
CA ARG A 244 27.67 -2.97 -66.26
C ARG A 244 27.93 -2.81 -64.78
N PRO A 245 29.18 -2.96 -64.33
CA PRO A 245 29.54 -2.89 -62.94
C PRO A 245 29.78 -1.47 -62.46
N GLY A 246 29.22 -1.08 -61.36
CA GLY A 246 29.53 0.15 -60.63
C GLY A 246 29.85 -0.16 -59.15
N PRO A 247 30.83 0.53 -58.56
CA PRO A 247 31.45 0.11 -57.31
C PRO A 247 30.73 0.57 -56.06
N GLY A 248 30.70 -0.30 -55.06
CA GLY A 248 30.77 0.07 -53.66
C GLY A 248 29.54 0.76 -53.04
N GLY A 249 28.54 0.01 -52.64
CA GLY A 249 27.55 0.43 -51.66
C GLY A 249 27.82 -0.22 -50.31
N THR A 250 28.29 0.55 -49.36
CA THR A 250 28.40 0.18 -47.95
C THR A 250 27.02 -0.28 -47.42
N PRO A 251 26.90 -1.40 -46.70
CA PRO A 251 25.64 -1.80 -46.10
C PRO A 251 25.11 -0.70 -45.17
N PRO A 252 23.79 -0.42 -45.13
CA PRO A 252 23.23 0.54 -44.18
C PRO A 252 23.47 0.03 -42.76
N ALA A 253 24.03 0.92 -41.94
CA ALA A 253 24.21 0.69 -40.51
C ALA A 253 22.86 0.34 -39.84
N PRO A 254 22.84 -0.57 -38.84
CA PRO A 254 21.63 -0.85 -38.09
C PRO A 254 21.10 0.44 -37.46
N PRO A 255 19.77 0.62 -37.38
CA PRO A 255 19.19 1.82 -36.79
C PRO A 255 19.73 1.97 -35.36
N ALA A 256 20.34 3.12 -35.10
CA ALA A 256 20.84 3.46 -33.77
C ALA A 256 19.72 3.33 -32.77
N ALA A 257 19.95 2.55 -31.73
CA ALA A 257 19.04 2.45 -30.59
C ALA A 257 18.69 3.87 -30.10
N GLN A 258 17.43 4.25 -30.16
CA GLN A 258 16.96 5.55 -29.67
C GLN A 258 17.28 5.66 -28.20
N GLN A 259 18.31 6.40 -27.84
CA GLN A 259 18.68 6.68 -26.46
C GLN A 259 17.62 7.58 -25.84
N LEU A 260 17.00 7.12 -24.76
CA LEU A 260 16.09 7.92 -23.96
C LEU A 260 16.90 9.05 -23.28
N ARG A 261 16.61 10.31 -23.64
CA ARG A 261 17.39 11.49 -23.21
C ARG A 261 16.62 12.42 -22.27
N ARG A 262 15.36 12.16 -22.00
CA ARG A 262 14.52 13.02 -21.18
C ARG A 262 13.60 12.19 -20.28
N PHE A 263 13.60 12.51 -19.00
CA PHE A 263 12.61 12.06 -18.04
C PHE A 263 11.66 13.21 -17.69
N HIS A 264 10.39 12.94 -17.56
CA HIS A 264 9.39 13.83 -16.94
C HIS A 264 8.43 12.99 -16.12
N GLY A 265 8.04 13.49 -14.97
CA GLY A 265 7.08 12.83 -14.09
C GLY A 265 6.38 13.84 -13.20
N SER A 266 5.13 13.61 -12.88
CA SER A 266 4.37 14.35 -11.86
C SER A 266 3.80 13.37 -10.86
N VAL A 267 3.81 13.74 -9.59
CA VAL A 267 3.34 12.88 -8.49
C VAL A 267 2.48 13.71 -7.54
N ARG A 268 1.39 13.11 -7.06
CA ARG A 268 0.59 13.69 -5.99
C ARG A 268 1.09 13.16 -4.66
N VAL A 269 1.38 14.07 -3.74
CA VAL A 269 1.82 13.74 -2.38
C VAL A 269 0.71 14.08 -1.38
N ASP A 270 0.65 13.33 -0.28
CA ASP A 270 -0.28 13.60 0.80
C ASP A 270 0.12 14.89 1.53
N SER A 271 -0.79 15.87 1.61
CA SER A 271 -0.54 17.17 2.25
C SER A 271 -0.08 17.06 3.70
N THR A 272 -0.41 15.96 4.40
CA THR A 272 0.02 15.71 5.80
C THR A 272 1.40 15.08 5.90
N ARG A 273 1.98 14.60 4.78
CA ARG A 273 3.25 13.86 4.73
C ARG A 273 4.24 14.38 3.69
N VAL A 274 4.00 15.56 3.16
CA VAL A 274 4.80 16.16 2.07
C VAL A 274 6.31 16.04 2.32
N GLY A 275 6.78 16.33 3.54
CA GLY A 275 8.20 16.26 3.87
C GLY A 275 8.80 14.86 3.74
N ARG A 276 8.06 13.81 4.16
CA ARG A 276 8.50 12.42 4.06
C ARG A 276 8.45 11.93 2.60
N ASP A 277 7.36 12.22 1.91
CA ASP A 277 7.16 11.77 0.54
C ASP A 277 8.13 12.48 -0.41
N ALA A 278 8.39 13.78 -0.19
CA ALA A 278 9.42 14.51 -0.93
C ALA A 278 10.84 13.97 -0.67
N GLY A 279 11.14 13.57 0.58
CA GLY A 279 12.42 12.91 0.92
C GLY A 279 12.59 11.60 0.13
N ARG A 280 11.58 10.75 0.09
CA ARG A 280 11.64 9.50 -0.69
C ARG A 280 11.79 9.75 -2.19
N ILE A 281 11.07 10.73 -2.74
CA ILE A 281 11.21 11.11 -4.14
C ILE A 281 12.64 11.63 -4.42
N ALA A 282 13.20 12.37 -3.49
CA ALA A 282 14.57 12.85 -3.59
C ALA A 282 15.58 11.69 -3.63
N ASP A 283 15.44 10.73 -2.73
CA ASP A 283 16.36 9.59 -2.60
C ASP A 283 16.16 8.56 -3.73
N GLU A 284 14.92 8.25 -4.08
CA GLU A 284 14.61 7.15 -5.01
C GLU A 284 14.58 7.58 -6.49
N VAL A 285 14.37 8.86 -6.80
CA VAL A 285 14.24 9.34 -8.18
C VAL A 285 15.27 10.44 -8.48
N ILE A 286 15.27 11.53 -7.70
CA ILE A 286 16.07 12.70 -8.02
C ILE A 286 17.56 12.39 -7.93
N ALA A 287 17.99 11.66 -6.88
CA ALA A 287 19.39 11.29 -6.70
C ALA A 287 19.93 10.44 -7.85
N HIS A 288 19.12 9.53 -8.41
CA HIS A 288 19.50 8.71 -9.55
C HIS A 288 19.62 9.52 -10.85
N LEU A 289 18.77 10.51 -11.04
CA LEU A 289 18.83 11.41 -12.21
C LEU A 289 20.00 12.39 -12.08
N ALA A 290 20.14 13.01 -10.91
CA ALA A 290 21.21 13.98 -10.64
C ALA A 290 22.61 13.34 -10.58
N GLY A 291 22.70 12.03 -10.34
CA GLY A 291 23.95 11.28 -10.36
C GLY A 291 24.47 10.97 -11.79
N GLN A 292 23.72 11.25 -12.84
CA GLN A 292 24.20 11.07 -14.21
C GLN A 292 25.07 12.24 -14.63
N MET A 293 26.15 11.96 -15.37
CA MET A 293 27.04 12.97 -15.83
C MET A 293 26.32 13.89 -16.84
N ASP A 294 26.41 15.21 -16.66
CA ASP A 294 25.74 16.24 -17.46
C ASP A 294 24.20 16.27 -17.40
N ALA A 295 23.59 15.66 -16.36
CA ALA A 295 22.14 15.72 -16.17
C ALA A 295 21.73 17.04 -15.50
N GLU A 296 20.81 17.77 -16.13
CA GLU A 296 20.14 18.92 -15.55
C GLU A 296 18.77 18.48 -14.99
N VAL A 297 18.59 18.56 -13.67
CA VAL A 297 17.37 18.14 -12.99
C VAL A 297 16.66 19.36 -12.41
N THR A 298 15.44 19.63 -12.89
CA THR A 298 14.57 20.67 -12.35
C THR A 298 13.41 20.02 -11.62
N VAL A 299 13.15 20.45 -10.37
CA VAL A 299 12.03 20.00 -9.56
C VAL A 299 11.10 21.18 -9.28
N THR A 300 9.83 21.05 -9.64
CA THR A 300 8.79 22.05 -9.38
C THR A 300 7.76 21.49 -8.40
N ILE A 301 7.38 22.27 -7.40
CA ILE A 301 6.32 21.92 -6.44
C ILE A 301 5.15 22.88 -6.66
N GLU A 302 4.01 22.32 -7.04
CA GLU A 302 2.73 23.03 -7.16
C GLU A 302 1.86 22.74 -5.93
N ILE A 303 1.25 23.79 -5.36
CA ILE A 303 0.35 23.69 -4.21
C ILE A 303 -0.97 24.35 -4.57
N GLU A 304 -2.06 23.57 -4.58
CA GLU A 304 -3.43 24.04 -4.74
C GLU A 304 -4.21 23.74 -3.46
N ALA A 305 -4.89 24.75 -2.91
CA ALA A 305 -5.74 24.61 -1.74
C ALA A 305 -7.10 25.26 -1.98
N ARG A 306 -8.18 24.49 -1.77
CA ARG A 306 -9.55 25.01 -1.80
C ARG A 306 -10.04 25.22 -0.38
N LEU A 307 -10.52 26.42 -0.10
CA LEU A 307 -11.01 26.84 1.22
C LEU A 307 -12.52 27.15 1.12
N PRO A 308 -13.40 26.18 1.34
CA PRO A 308 -14.85 26.34 1.13
C PRO A 308 -15.47 27.49 1.95
N ASN A 309 -14.85 27.84 3.09
CA ASN A 309 -15.31 28.91 3.99
C ASN A 309 -14.49 30.20 3.86
N GLY A 310 -13.66 30.32 2.81
CA GLY A 310 -12.73 31.43 2.63
C GLY A 310 -11.51 31.37 3.54
N ALA A 311 -10.49 32.18 3.22
CA ALA A 311 -9.28 32.32 4.02
C ALA A 311 -9.46 33.45 5.03
N THR A 312 -9.03 33.26 6.28
CA THR A 312 -8.96 34.34 7.26
C THR A 312 -7.78 35.25 6.96
N ASP A 313 -7.87 36.54 7.32
CA ASP A 313 -6.80 37.53 7.12
C ASP A 313 -5.47 37.08 7.72
N GLN A 314 -5.51 36.39 8.87
CA GLN A 314 -4.33 35.86 9.52
C GLN A 314 -3.70 34.71 8.70
N LEU A 315 -4.49 33.83 8.11
CA LEU A 315 -4.02 32.77 7.26
C LEU A 315 -3.37 33.33 5.99
N VAL A 316 -4.05 34.28 5.33
CA VAL A 316 -3.55 34.95 4.12
C VAL A 316 -2.18 35.60 4.40
N ARG A 317 -2.07 36.35 5.49
CA ARG A 317 -0.83 37.00 5.89
C ARG A 317 0.28 35.98 6.14
N THR A 318 0.02 34.97 6.96
CA THR A 318 1.03 33.95 7.32
C THR A 318 1.54 33.17 6.10
N VAL A 319 0.63 32.73 5.23
CA VAL A 319 1.02 31.97 4.03
C VAL A 319 1.80 32.87 3.06
N THR A 320 1.36 34.09 2.83
CA THR A 320 2.05 35.04 1.94
C THR A 320 3.46 35.39 2.44
N GLU A 321 3.63 35.68 3.74
CA GLU A 321 4.93 35.96 4.33
C GLU A 321 5.88 34.75 4.24
N ASN A 322 5.38 33.54 4.52
CA ASN A 322 6.16 32.30 4.42
C ASN A 322 6.55 31.98 2.97
N SER A 323 5.63 32.14 2.01
CA SER A 323 5.92 31.92 0.59
C SER A 323 7.03 32.86 0.07
N ARG A 324 7.02 34.12 0.49
CA ARG A 324 8.11 35.06 0.19
C ARG A 324 9.43 34.66 0.81
N THR A 325 9.42 34.20 2.06
CA THR A 325 10.62 33.76 2.77
C THR A 325 11.22 32.52 2.12
N LEU A 326 10.36 31.60 1.65
CA LEU A 326 10.74 30.36 0.96
C LEU A 326 10.99 30.55 -0.55
N LYS A 327 10.92 31.80 -1.05
CA LYS A 327 11.21 32.19 -2.44
C LYS A 327 10.36 31.44 -3.47
N PHE A 328 9.03 31.40 -3.24
CA PHE A 328 8.11 30.92 -4.25
C PHE A 328 8.14 31.85 -5.49
N ASP A 329 8.23 31.28 -6.68
CA ASP A 329 8.23 32.03 -7.93
C ASP A 329 6.89 32.77 -8.17
N SER A 330 5.79 32.11 -7.82
CA SER A 330 4.46 32.71 -7.81
C SER A 330 3.62 32.19 -6.62
N HIS A 331 2.84 33.06 -6.03
CA HIS A 331 1.91 32.69 -4.95
C HIS A 331 0.84 33.77 -4.80
N GLY A 332 -0.37 33.36 -4.44
CA GLY A 332 -1.48 34.28 -4.20
C GLY A 332 -2.74 33.56 -3.75
N PHE A 333 -3.70 34.34 -3.24
CA PHE A 333 -5.06 33.89 -2.99
C PHE A 333 -5.97 34.52 -4.05
N GLU A 334 -6.86 33.72 -4.61
CA GLU A 334 -7.82 34.14 -5.63
C GLU A 334 -9.24 34.04 -5.06
N THR A 335 -10.12 34.90 -5.53
CA THR A 335 -11.56 34.82 -5.29
C THR A 335 -12.18 34.07 -6.45
N GLU A 336 -12.88 32.94 -6.19
CA GLU A 336 -13.71 32.29 -7.19
C GLU A 336 -14.93 33.11 -7.54
#